data_ead7babb6276e5ebd72c4d2d343565b2
#
_entry.id   ead7babb6276e5ebd72c4d2d343565b2
#
_cell.length_a   1.000
_cell.length_b   1.000
_cell.length_c   1.000
_cell.angle_alpha   90.00
_cell.angle_beta   90.00
_cell.angle_gamma   90.00
#
_symmetry.space_group_name_H-M   'P 1'
#
loop_
_entity.id
_entity.type
_entity.pdbx_description
1 polymer ?
#
loop_
_entity_poly.entity_id
_entity_poly.type
_entity_poly.pdbx_seq_one_letter_code
_entity_poly.pdbx_strand_id
1 'polypeptide(L)'
;MNAASKKAILIVSFGTSYENTRKRTIDAIERDIADAFPACPAYRAWTSKMIIAKLKKRDGIIIHTVKEAMEQMLLDGITDVIVQPTHVINGIENDQMKADALSFRDRFSSIVFGNPLL
;
A
#
# COMPACT_ATOMS: atom_id res chain seq x y z
N MET A 1 -22.26 19.77 -8.59
CA MET A 1 -20.89 19.85 -8.10
C MET A 1 -20.14 18.59 -8.51
N ASN A 2 -19.04 18.77 -9.16
CA ASN A 2 -18.21 17.64 -9.52
C ASN A 2 -17.53 17.10 -8.28
N ALA A 3 -17.54 15.80 -8.13
CA ALA A 3 -16.71 15.18 -7.12
C ALA A 3 -15.26 15.55 -7.42
N ALA A 4 -14.60 16.19 -6.50
CA ALA A 4 -13.19 16.51 -6.68
C ALA A 4 -12.40 15.19 -6.76
N SER A 5 -11.47 15.11 -7.71
CA SER A 5 -10.55 13.98 -7.77
C SER A 5 -9.76 13.93 -6.47
N LYS A 6 -9.73 12.77 -5.83
CA LYS A 6 -9.01 12.57 -4.59
C LYS A 6 -7.96 11.50 -4.82
N LYS A 7 -6.71 11.94 -4.88
CA LYS A 7 -5.57 11.08 -5.17
C LYS A 7 -4.92 10.61 -3.88
N ALA A 8 -4.52 9.34 -3.85
CA ALA A 8 -3.80 8.77 -2.72
C ALA A 8 -2.71 7.84 -3.21
N ILE A 9 -1.72 7.60 -2.34
CA ILE A 9 -0.62 6.69 -2.63
C ILE A 9 -0.77 5.46 -1.76
N LEU A 10 -0.79 4.29 -2.38
CA LEU A 10 -0.74 3.02 -1.68
C LEU A 10 0.69 2.51 -1.70
N ILE A 11 1.33 2.50 -0.55
CA ILE A 11 2.72 2.07 -0.41
C ILE A 11 2.71 0.59 -0.08
N VAL A 12 3.25 -0.22 -0.98
CA VAL A 12 3.23 -1.67 -0.86
C VAL A 12 4.61 -2.20 -0.53
N SER A 13 4.69 -2.98 0.55
CA SER A 13 5.92 -3.64 0.98
C SER A 13 5.63 -5.13 1.22
N PHE A 14 6.70 -5.95 1.19
CA PHE A 14 6.56 -7.36 1.58
C PHE A 14 6.15 -7.46 3.04
N GLY A 15 6.79 -6.70 3.90
CA GLY A 15 6.57 -6.69 5.33
C GLY A 15 7.72 -7.30 6.11
N THR A 16 7.72 -7.08 7.42
CA THR A 16 8.72 -7.66 8.30
C THR A 16 8.13 -7.81 9.70
N SER A 17 8.48 -8.91 10.38
CA SER A 17 8.11 -9.12 11.77
C SER A 17 9.10 -8.52 12.75
N TYR A 18 10.21 -7.97 12.27
CA TYR A 18 11.24 -7.35 13.09
C TYR A 18 11.00 -5.85 13.20
N GLU A 19 10.70 -5.37 14.39
CA GLU A 19 10.36 -3.96 14.61
C GLU A 19 11.47 -3.01 14.18
N ASN A 20 12.73 -3.30 14.52
CA ASN A 20 13.85 -2.44 14.13
C ASN A 20 14.03 -2.35 12.63
N THR A 21 13.89 -3.47 11.92
CA THR A 21 13.97 -3.50 10.47
C THR A 21 12.84 -2.68 9.85
N ARG A 22 11.62 -2.81 10.38
CA ARG A 22 10.46 -2.05 9.91
C ARG A 22 10.72 -0.55 10.04
N LYS A 23 11.19 -0.10 11.19
CA LYS A 23 11.45 1.32 11.43
C LYS A 23 12.55 1.87 10.54
N ARG A 24 13.59 1.10 10.28
CA ARG A 24 14.72 1.53 9.48
C ARG A 24 14.43 1.56 7.98
N THR A 25 13.59 0.67 7.51
CA THR A 25 13.34 0.51 6.08
C THR A 25 11.94 0.93 5.68
N ILE A 26 10.94 0.16 6.04
CA ILE A 26 9.57 0.38 5.56
C ILE A 26 9.03 1.72 6.04
N ASP A 27 9.11 1.98 7.34
CA ASP A 27 8.56 3.22 7.90
C ASP A 27 9.31 4.45 7.38
N ALA A 28 10.63 4.36 7.21
CA ALA A 28 11.44 5.46 6.68
C ALA A 28 11.07 5.77 5.23
N ILE A 29 10.92 4.74 4.40
CA ILE A 29 10.54 4.92 2.99
C ILE A 29 9.13 5.50 2.88
N GLU A 30 8.19 5.01 3.69
CA GLU A 30 6.84 5.53 3.71
C GLU A 30 6.80 6.99 4.11
N ARG A 31 7.59 7.37 5.08
CA ARG A 31 7.71 8.76 5.50
C ARG A 31 8.26 9.65 4.38
N ASP A 32 9.31 9.18 3.70
CA ASP A 32 9.91 9.93 2.61
C ASP A 32 8.91 10.12 1.45
N ILE A 33 8.14 9.09 1.13
CA ILE A 33 7.11 9.18 0.10
C ILE A 33 6.01 10.15 0.52
N ALA A 34 5.54 10.06 1.75
CA ALA A 34 4.51 10.95 2.26
C ALA A 34 4.97 12.41 2.26
N ASP A 35 6.23 12.66 2.62
CA ASP A 35 6.79 14.00 2.62
C ASP A 35 6.96 14.56 1.20
N ALA A 36 7.25 13.69 0.23
CA ALA A 36 7.37 14.10 -1.17
C ALA A 36 6.02 14.44 -1.81
N PHE A 37 4.94 13.89 -1.28
CA PHE A 37 3.59 14.08 -1.81
C PHE A 37 2.61 14.52 -0.71
N PRO A 38 2.82 15.71 -0.11
CA PRO A 38 2.04 16.13 1.05
C PRO A 38 0.54 16.30 0.77
N ALA A 39 0.17 16.50 -0.50
CA ALA A 39 -1.23 16.66 -0.88
C ALA A 39 -1.96 15.31 -1.03
N CYS A 40 -1.24 14.20 -0.99
CA CYS A 40 -1.82 12.87 -1.19
C CYS A 40 -1.73 12.07 0.11
N PRO A 41 -2.86 11.57 0.64
CA PRO A 41 -2.80 10.66 1.78
C PRO A 41 -2.05 9.38 1.40
N ALA A 42 -1.29 8.86 2.33
CA ALA A 42 -0.52 7.63 2.14
C ALA A 42 -1.19 6.48 2.90
N TYR A 43 -1.33 5.36 2.22
CA TYR A 43 -1.88 4.12 2.78
C TYR A 43 -0.81 3.05 2.72
N ARG A 44 -0.84 2.13 3.67
CA ARG A 44 0.12 1.03 3.76
C ARG A 44 -0.57 -0.29 3.44
N ALA A 45 0.11 -1.14 2.67
CA ALA A 45 -0.28 -2.53 2.49
C ALA A 45 0.96 -3.40 2.43
N TRP A 46 0.86 -4.61 2.98
CA TRP A 46 1.93 -5.60 2.93
C TRP A 46 1.46 -6.81 2.12
N THR A 47 2.38 -7.46 1.43
CA THR A 47 2.06 -8.62 0.60
C THR A 47 2.15 -9.94 1.37
N SER A 48 2.99 -10.02 2.40
CA SER A 48 3.14 -11.25 3.18
C SER A 48 2.03 -11.44 4.19
N LYS A 49 1.06 -12.25 3.85
CA LYS A 49 -0.07 -12.56 4.74
C LYS A 49 0.39 -13.24 6.02
N MET A 50 1.45 -14.05 5.94
CA MET A 50 2.02 -14.71 7.11
C MET A 50 2.55 -13.70 8.13
N ILE A 51 3.29 -12.68 7.65
CA ILE A 51 3.83 -11.65 8.53
C ILE A 51 2.71 -10.80 9.11
N ILE A 52 1.70 -10.46 8.30
CA ILE A 52 0.52 -9.71 8.77
C ILE A 52 -0.16 -10.47 9.92
N ALA A 53 -0.39 -11.76 9.75
CA ALA A 53 -1.03 -12.59 10.76
C ALA A 53 -0.17 -12.69 12.02
N LYS A 54 1.15 -12.81 11.86
CA LYS A 54 2.07 -12.90 12.98
C LYS A 54 2.07 -11.63 13.83
N LEU A 55 2.07 -10.45 13.20
CA LEU A 55 2.04 -9.19 13.93
C LEU A 55 0.72 -8.99 14.66
N LYS A 56 -0.38 -9.38 14.03
CA LYS A 56 -1.69 -9.28 14.67
C LYS A 56 -1.77 -10.16 15.91
N LYS A 57 -1.29 -11.40 15.81
CA LYS A 57 -1.34 -12.36 16.92
C LYS A 57 -0.36 -12.01 18.04
N ARG A 58 0.86 -11.61 17.68
CA ARG A 58 1.92 -11.36 18.64
C ARG A 58 1.80 -9.98 19.30
N ASP A 59 1.58 -8.95 18.49
CA ASP A 59 1.68 -7.55 18.94
C ASP A 59 0.34 -6.80 18.86
N GLY A 60 -0.72 -7.41 18.36
CA GLY A 60 -2.00 -6.73 18.17
C GLY A 60 -1.96 -5.66 17.07
N ILE A 61 -0.94 -5.66 16.24
CA ILE A 61 -0.79 -4.70 15.16
C ILE A 61 -1.56 -5.19 13.94
N ILE A 62 -2.42 -4.33 13.39
CA ILE A 62 -3.20 -4.66 12.20
C ILE A 62 -2.60 -3.97 10.99
N ILE A 63 -2.14 -4.77 10.03
CA ILE A 63 -1.62 -4.29 8.74
C ILE A 63 -2.54 -4.83 7.65
N HIS A 64 -2.91 -3.97 6.71
CA HIS A 64 -3.81 -4.37 5.64
C HIS A 64 -3.07 -5.10 4.51
N THR A 65 -3.77 -6.05 3.88
CA THR A 65 -3.37 -6.58 2.58
C THR A 65 -3.69 -5.52 1.52
N VAL A 66 -3.23 -5.74 0.28
CA VAL A 66 -3.53 -4.81 -0.83
C VAL A 66 -5.04 -4.65 -1.00
N LYS A 67 -5.80 -5.74 -0.99
CA LYS A 67 -7.26 -5.68 -1.13
C LYS A 67 -7.92 -4.89 -0.02
N GLU A 68 -7.51 -5.14 1.22
CA GLU A 68 -8.07 -4.42 2.38
C GLU A 68 -7.79 -2.93 2.31
N ALA A 69 -6.56 -2.57 1.91
CA ALA A 69 -6.20 -1.16 1.75
C ALA A 69 -7.01 -0.49 0.64
N MET A 70 -7.20 -1.19 -0.49
CA MET A 70 -8.02 -0.65 -1.59
C MET A 70 -9.46 -0.43 -1.16
N GLU A 71 -10.04 -1.35 -0.39
CA GLU A 71 -11.39 -1.18 0.15
C GLU A 71 -11.47 0.02 1.08
N GLN A 72 -10.47 0.20 1.94
CA GLN A 72 -10.43 1.35 2.83
C GLN A 72 -10.35 2.66 2.05
N MET A 73 -9.56 2.69 0.99
CA MET A 73 -9.46 3.87 0.13
C MET A 73 -10.81 4.21 -0.52
N LEU A 74 -11.57 3.19 -0.94
CA LEU A 74 -12.92 3.41 -1.46
C LEU A 74 -13.84 4.02 -0.42
N LEU A 75 -13.79 3.53 0.81
CA LEU A 75 -14.59 4.06 1.90
C LEU A 75 -14.22 5.51 2.22
N ASP A 76 -12.96 5.86 2.04
CA ASP A 76 -12.48 7.22 2.30
C ASP A 76 -12.73 8.18 1.12
N GLY A 77 -13.30 7.68 0.03
CA GLY A 77 -13.64 8.51 -1.12
C GLY A 77 -12.51 8.76 -2.09
N ILE A 78 -11.46 7.95 -2.04
CA ILE A 78 -10.33 8.06 -2.98
C ILE A 78 -10.80 7.69 -4.38
N THR A 79 -10.40 8.49 -5.38
CA THR A 79 -10.77 8.26 -6.78
C THR A 79 -9.60 7.80 -7.63
N ASP A 80 -8.39 8.22 -7.30
CA ASP A 80 -7.18 7.92 -8.05
C ASP A 80 -6.13 7.33 -7.13
N VAL A 81 -5.56 6.20 -7.51
CA VAL A 81 -4.60 5.46 -6.68
C VAL A 81 -3.27 5.33 -7.40
N ILE A 82 -2.19 5.66 -6.71
CA ILE A 82 -0.83 5.37 -7.15
C ILE A 82 -0.32 4.24 -6.27
N VAL A 83 -0.06 3.09 -6.88
CA VAL A 83 0.48 1.93 -6.15
C VAL A 83 2.01 2.00 -6.25
N GLN A 84 2.66 2.23 -5.12
CA GLN A 84 4.11 2.42 -5.05
C GLN A 84 4.78 1.29 -4.28
N PRO A 85 5.42 0.33 -4.96
CA PRO A 85 6.22 -0.69 -4.28
C PRO A 85 7.48 -0.05 -3.67
N THR A 86 7.87 -0.49 -2.48
CA THR A 86 9.05 0.04 -1.81
C THR A 86 10.35 -0.62 -2.28
N HIS A 87 10.26 -1.87 -2.75
CA HIS A 87 11.43 -2.61 -3.24
C HIS A 87 10.98 -3.63 -4.27
N VAL A 88 11.94 -4.28 -4.91
CA VAL A 88 11.65 -5.32 -5.89
C VAL A 88 11.00 -6.51 -5.18
N ILE A 89 9.80 -6.86 -5.61
CA ILE A 89 9.04 -7.99 -5.10
C ILE A 89 9.20 -9.11 -6.13
N ASN A 90 9.31 -10.37 -5.68
CA ASN A 90 9.47 -11.47 -6.61
C ASN A 90 8.27 -11.54 -7.58
N GLY A 91 8.48 -12.20 -8.75
CA GLY A 91 7.49 -12.18 -9.84
C GLY A 91 6.10 -12.62 -9.44
N ILE A 92 5.99 -13.68 -8.62
CA ILE A 92 4.69 -14.22 -8.20
C ILE A 92 3.96 -13.22 -7.31
N GLU A 93 4.64 -12.66 -6.31
CA GLU A 93 4.03 -11.69 -5.40
C GLU A 93 3.71 -10.38 -6.09
N ASN A 94 4.58 -9.94 -7.02
CA ASN A 94 4.34 -8.73 -7.80
C ASN A 94 3.10 -8.90 -8.68
N ASP A 95 2.96 -10.04 -9.34
CA ASP A 95 1.79 -10.32 -10.17
C ASP A 95 0.52 -10.40 -9.33
N GLN A 96 0.60 -11.00 -8.15
CA GLN A 96 -0.53 -11.08 -7.23
C GLN A 96 -0.92 -9.70 -6.73
N MET A 97 0.04 -8.87 -6.38
CA MET A 97 -0.21 -7.49 -5.94
C MET A 97 -0.91 -6.69 -7.03
N LYS A 98 -0.42 -6.79 -8.26
CA LYS A 98 -1.05 -6.10 -9.38
C LYS A 98 -2.47 -6.60 -9.66
N ALA A 99 -2.67 -7.93 -9.61
CA ALA A 99 -3.99 -8.51 -9.79
C ALA A 99 -4.96 -8.06 -8.71
N ASP A 100 -4.52 -8.03 -7.46
CA ASP A 100 -5.35 -7.58 -6.34
C ASP A 100 -5.74 -6.11 -6.51
N ALA A 101 -4.79 -5.25 -6.87
CA ALA A 101 -5.08 -3.84 -7.09
C ALA A 101 -6.01 -3.63 -8.29
N LEU A 102 -5.74 -4.31 -9.41
CA LEU A 102 -6.54 -4.18 -10.61
C LEU A 102 -7.94 -4.77 -10.50
N SER A 103 -8.18 -5.63 -9.51
CA SER A 103 -9.53 -6.13 -9.25
C SER A 103 -10.49 -5.00 -8.85
N PHE A 104 -9.97 -3.85 -8.45
CA PHE A 104 -10.74 -2.66 -8.08
C PHE A 104 -10.77 -1.59 -9.17
N ARG A 105 -10.22 -1.87 -10.36
CA ARG A 105 -10.06 -0.82 -11.37
C ARG A 105 -11.38 -0.17 -11.81
N ASP A 106 -12.48 -0.90 -11.75
CA ASP A 106 -13.80 -0.37 -12.11
C ASP A 106 -14.38 0.53 -11.02
N ARG A 107 -13.77 0.54 -9.85
CA ARG A 107 -14.22 1.32 -8.70
C ARG A 107 -13.42 2.61 -8.50
N PHE A 108 -12.29 2.74 -9.16
CA PHE A 108 -11.45 3.94 -9.12
C PHE A 108 -11.39 4.57 -10.51
N SER A 109 -11.18 5.88 -10.55
CA SER A 109 -11.00 6.59 -11.82
C SER A 109 -9.68 6.21 -12.48
N SER A 110 -8.64 6.00 -11.69
CA SER A 110 -7.35 5.53 -12.21
C SER A 110 -6.59 4.74 -11.14
N ILE A 111 -5.81 3.77 -11.61
CA ILE A 111 -4.86 3.03 -10.80
C ILE A 111 -3.56 2.99 -11.58
N VAL A 112 -2.50 3.58 -11.01
CA VAL A 112 -1.19 3.67 -11.66
C VAL A 112 -0.17 2.97 -10.78
N PHE A 113 0.77 2.25 -11.40
CA PHE A 113 1.83 1.55 -10.68
C PHE A 113 3.15 2.28 -10.85
N GLY A 114 3.80 2.62 -9.74
CA GLY A 114 5.13 3.18 -9.75
C GLY A 114 6.20 2.08 -9.84
N ASN A 115 7.44 2.49 -10.10
CA ASN A 115 8.57 1.57 -10.11
C ASN A 115 9.06 1.35 -8.68
N PRO A 116 9.58 0.14 -8.34
CA PRO A 116 10.18 -0.08 -7.03
C PRO A 116 11.31 0.91 -6.74
N LEU A 117 11.40 1.34 -5.48
CA LEU A 117 12.40 2.31 -5.05
C LEU A 117 13.75 1.68 -4.70
N LEU A 118 13.76 0.40 -4.37
CA LEU A 118 14.97 -0.32 -3.98
C LEU A 118 15.21 -1.53 -4.87
#